data_a6784550b49a3898b16eab3d582947df
#
_entry.id   a6784550b49a3898b16eab3d582947df
#
_cell.length_a   1.000
_cell.length_b   1.000
_cell.length_c   1.000
_cell.angle_alpha   90.00
_cell.angle_beta   90.00
_cell.angle_gamma   90.00
#
_symmetry.space_group_name_H-M   'P 1'
#
loop_
_entity.id
_entity.type
_entity.pdbx_description
1 polymer ?
#
loop_
_entity_poly.entity_id
_entity_poly.type
_entity_poly.pdbx_seq_one_letter_code
_entity_poly.pdbx_strand_id
1 'polypeptide(L)'
;MGEGTFLNLLWFLEEHAPDPITRRVAQLAAQDEARHVAFGIGHLQYQISLNPTIRERLAAAVHRRFDALAETTGLNEEVFDSLVILAAGKWTPEAISEGFGKVQQLQLEMNQSRQSRLQKLGFTTEEAENLSSLHTRNFM
;
A
#
# COMPACT_ATOMS: atom_id res chain seq x y z
N MET A 1 9.11 0.94 0.46
CA MET A 1 7.96 0.14 0.93
C MET A 1 6.66 0.93 0.83
N GLY A 2 6.63 2.21 1.12
CA GLY A 2 5.47 3.09 0.96
C GLY A 2 4.90 3.12 -0.46
N GLU A 3 5.74 3.28 -1.46
CA GLU A 3 5.35 3.30 -2.88
C GLU A 3 4.50 2.09 -3.29
N GLY A 4 4.87 0.89 -2.88
CA GLY A 4 4.09 -0.29 -3.23
C GLY A 4 2.70 -0.36 -2.58
N THR A 5 2.46 0.38 -1.51
CA THR A 5 1.13 0.54 -0.90
C THR A 5 0.28 1.50 -1.75
N PHE A 6 0.89 2.57 -2.26
CA PHE A 6 0.26 3.49 -3.20
C PHE A 6 -0.21 2.83 -4.49
N LEU A 7 0.47 1.80 -4.95
CA LEU A 7 0.09 1.08 -6.16
C LEU A 7 -1.32 0.46 -6.05
N ASN A 8 -1.63 -0.18 -4.92
CA ASN A 8 -2.98 -0.72 -4.69
C ASN A 8 -4.03 0.41 -4.65
N LEU A 9 -3.68 1.54 -4.03
CA LEU A 9 -4.57 2.71 -3.99
C LEU A 9 -4.81 3.30 -5.40
N LEU A 10 -3.78 3.38 -6.25
CA LEU A 10 -3.93 3.85 -7.63
C LEU A 10 -4.84 2.95 -8.45
N TRP A 11 -4.74 1.62 -8.30
CA TRP A 11 -5.68 0.69 -8.96
C TRP A 11 -7.10 0.84 -8.44
N PHE A 12 -7.27 1.02 -7.14
CA PHE A 12 -8.58 1.30 -6.56
C PHE A 12 -9.19 2.60 -7.10
N LEU A 13 -8.39 3.65 -7.25
CA LEU A 13 -8.81 4.91 -7.87
C LEU A 13 -9.16 4.72 -9.35
N GLU A 14 -8.37 3.95 -10.11
CA GLU A 14 -8.68 3.61 -11.49
C GLU A 14 -10.05 2.92 -11.61
N GLU A 15 -10.32 1.95 -10.74
CA GLU A 15 -11.57 1.18 -10.76
C GLU A 15 -12.79 2.04 -10.43
N HIS A 16 -12.68 2.90 -9.41
CA HIS A 16 -13.81 3.61 -8.82
C HIS A 16 -13.94 5.08 -9.23
N ALA A 17 -12.99 5.65 -9.95
CA ALA A 17 -13.07 7.04 -10.38
C ALA A 17 -14.33 7.31 -11.21
N PRO A 18 -15.04 8.44 -10.95
CA PRO A 18 -16.33 8.72 -11.58
C PRO A 18 -16.22 9.12 -13.06
N ASP A 19 -15.04 9.58 -13.50
CA ASP A 19 -14.83 10.09 -14.84
C ASP A 19 -13.65 9.42 -15.56
N PRO A 20 -13.67 9.38 -16.90
CA PRO A 20 -12.66 8.68 -17.69
C PRO A 20 -11.28 9.33 -17.64
N ILE A 21 -11.19 10.63 -17.35
CA ILE A 21 -9.91 11.35 -17.27
C ILE A 21 -9.18 10.93 -16.00
N THR A 22 -9.85 10.96 -14.86
CA THR A 22 -9.29 10.53 -13.58
C THR A 22 -8.88 9.05 -13.63
N ARG A 23 -9.72 8.19 -14.23
CA ARG A 23 -9.35 6.77 -14.48
C ARG A 23 -8.06 6.64 -15.26
N ARG A 24 -7.95 7.39 -16.36
CA ARG A 24 -6.75 7.32 -17.21
C ARG A 24 -5.51 7.82 -16.51
N VAL A 25 -5.61 8.89 -15.71
CA VAL A 25 -4.50 9.41 -14.90
C VAL A 25 -4.06 8.38 -13.87
N ALA A 26 -5.01 7.80 -13.11
CA ALA A 26 -4.72 6.77 -12.12
C ALA A 26 -4.06 5.53 -12.76
N GLN A 27 -4.56 5.09 -13.93
CA GLN A 27 -3.98 3.98 -14.68
C GLN A 27 -2.53 4.23 -15.10
N LEU A 28 -2.24 5.39 -15.66
CA LEU A 28 -0.88 5.73 -16.09
C LEU A 28 0.06 5.85 -14.88
N ALA A 29 -0.40 6.49 -13.80
CA ALA A 29 0.36 6.58 -12.56
C ALA A 29 0.63 5.18 -11.96
N ALA A 30 -0.36 4.27 -11.96
CA ALA A 30 -0.19 2.90 -11.49
C ALA A 30 0.84 2.13 -12.33
N GLN A 31 0.84 2.31 -13.65
CA GLN A 31 1.82 1.68 -14.54
C GLN A 31 3.25 2.17 -14.27
N ASP A 32 3.45 3.45 -14.00
CA ASP A 32 4.76 4.01 -13.68
C ASP A 32 5.20 3.53 -12.29
N GLU A 33 4.31 3.58 -11.30
CA GLU A 33 4.60 3.12 -9.95
C GLU A 33 4.93 1.62 -9.90
N ALA A 34 4.25 0.80 -10.71
CA ALA A 34 4.57 -0.63 -10.81
C ALA A 34 6.01 -0.87 -11.28
N ARG A 35 6.52 -0.05 -12.22
CA ARG A 35 7.92 -0.13 -12.68
C ARG A 35 8.90 0.31 -11.58
N HIS A 36 8.59 1.38 -10.83
CA HIS A 36 9.40 1.84 -9.71
C HIS A 36 9.49 0.79 -8.62
N VAL A 37 8.36 0.19 -8.24
CA VAL A 37 8.31 -0.89 -7.25
C VAL A 37 9.10 -2.11 -7.72
N ALA A 38 8.94 -2.53 -8.98
CA ALA A 38 9.68 -3.66 -9.55
C ALA A 38 11.19 -3.40 -9.56
N PHE A 39 11.61 -2.20 -9.97
CA PHE A 39 13.02 -1.79 -9.94
C PHE A 39 13.57 -1.80 -8.52
N GLY A 40 12.84 -1.18 -7.57
CA GLY A 40 13.26 -1.12 -6.16
C GLY A 40 13.42 -2.51 -5.53
N ILE A 41 12.49 -3.43 -5.79
CA ILE A 41 12.58 -4.81 -5.31
C ILE A 41 13.78 -5.52 -5.95
N GLY A 42 13.95 -5.45 -7.26
CA GLY A 42 15.09 -6.08 -7.97
C GLY A 42 16.42 -5.53 -7.49
N HIS A 43 16.52 -4.21 -7.27
CA HIS A 43 17.74 -3.59 -6.73
C HIS A 43 18.04 -4.08 -5.31
N LEU A 44 17.04 -4.15 -4.43
CA LEU A 44 17.23 -4.66 -3.06
C LEU A 44 17.59 -6.15 -3.07
N GLN A 45 16.98 -6.97 -3.91
CA GLN A 45 17.36 -8.39 -4.07
C GLN A 45 18.84 -8.53 -4.46
N TYR A 46 19.29 -7.74 -5.44
CA TYR A 46 20.68 -7.72 -5.84
C TYR A 46 21.62 -7.31 -4.70
N GLN A 47 21.29 -6.24 -3.98
CA GLN A 47 22.09 -5.79 -2.84
C GLN A 47 22.14 -6.83 -1.72
N ILE A 48 21.02 -7.48 -1.41
CA ILE A 48 20.96 -8.56 -0.39
C ILE A 48 21.79 -9.77 -0.84
N SER A 49 21.84 -10.10 -2.13
CA SER A 49 22.68 -11.18 -2.65
C SER A 49 24.16 -10.91 -2.47
N LEU A 50 24.59 -9.64 -2.53
CA LEU A 50 25.96 -9.22 -2.27
C LEU A 50 26.29 -9.11 -0.77
N ASN A 51 25.32 -8.68 0.02
CA ASN A 51 25.48 -8.47 1.46
C ASN A 51 24.18 -8.80 2.22
N PRO A 52 24.05 -10.01 2.77
CA PRO A 52 22.85 -10.44 3.50
C PRO A 52 22.44 -9.57 4.69
N THR A 53 23.38 -8.80 5.29
CA THR A 53 23.08 -7.91 6.43
C THR A 53 22.15 -6.75 6.03
N ILE A 54 21.99 -6.49 4.74
CA ILE A 54 21.06 -5.47 4.24
C ILE A 54 19.62 -5.80 4.62
N ARG A 55 19.26 -7.08 4.72
CA ARG A 55 17.91 -7.50 5.17
C ARG A 55 17.63 -7.04 6.60
N GLU A 56 18.57 -7.20 7.52
CA GLU A 56 18.44 -6.72 8.91
C GLU A 56 18.34 -5.19 8.97
N ARG A 57 19.14 -4.50 8.17
CA ARG A 57 19.09 -3.03 8.05
C ARG A 57 17.76 -2.55 7.49
N LEU A 58 17.17 -3.31 6.56
CA LEU A 58 15.85 -3.02 6.00
C LEU A 58 14.75 -3.19 7.07
N ALA A 59 14.77 -4.28 7.84
CA ALA A 59 13.85 -4.48 8.96
C ALA A 59 13.96 -3.32 9.98
N ALA A 60 15.17 -2.97 10.39
CA ALA A 60 15.39 -1.84 11.29
C ALA A 60 14.90 -0.49 10.70
N ALA A 61 14.99 -0.32 9.37
CA ALA A 61 14.47 0.88 8.71
C ALA A 61 12.92 0.92 8.74
N VAL A 62 12.25 -0.23 8.61
CA VAL A 62 10.78 -0.33 8.73
C VAL A 62 10.34 0.07 10.13
N HIS A 63 10.98 -0.44 11.18
CA HIS A 63 10.69 -0.06 12.56
C HIS A 63 10.88 1.44 12.80
N ARG A 64 12.05 1.99 12.43
CA ARG A 64 12.30 3.44 12.59
C ARG A 64 11.29 4.31 11.85
N ARG A 65 10.86 3.88 10.67
CA ARG A 65 9.82 4.60 9.93
C ARG A 65 8.48 4.54 10.65
N PHE A 66 8.10 3.38 11.16
CA PHE A 66 6.88 3.22 11.94
C PHE A 66 6.89 4.14 13.16
N ASP A 67 7.98 4.13 13.95
CA ASP A 67 8.12 4.99 15.14
C ASP A 67 8.00 6.48 14.79
N ALA A 68 8.64 6.90 13.68
CA ALA A 68 8.59 8.28 13.22
C ALA A 68 7.20 8.73 12.72
N LEU A 69 6.38 7.80 12.23
CA LEU A 69 5.07 8.09 11.64
C LEU A 69 3.90 7.74 12.56
N ALA A 70 4.14 6.98 13.63
CA ALA A 70 3.08 6.49 14.51
C ALA A 70 2.26 7.62 15.17
N GLU A 71 2.91 8.75 15.46
CA GLU A 71 2.28 9.91 16.07
C GLU A 71 1.89 11.02 15.07
N THR A 72 2.16 10.81 13.78
CA THR A 72 1.76 11.81 12.78
C THR A 72 0.26 11.78 12.59
N THR A 73 -0.39 12.92 12.80
CA THR A 73 -1.76 13.16 12.40
C THR A 73 -1.79 13.26 10.88
N GLY A 74 -1.95 12.15 10.22
CA GLY A 74 -2.05 12.12 8.77
C GLY A 74 -3.48 12.02 8.31
N LEU A 75 -3.64 11.88 7.03
CA LEU A 75 -4.82 11.68 6.18
C LEU A 75 -5.73 10.50 6.62
N ASN A 76 -6.31 10.55 7.83
CA ASN A 76 -6.81 9.38 8.53
C ASN A 76 -8.25 9.04 8.14
N GLU A 77 -9.19 9.69 8.81
CA GLU A 77 -10.61 9.42 8.67
C GLU A 77 -11.15 10.02 7.37
N GLU A 78 -10.76 11.25 7.04
CA GLU A 78 -11.24 11.95 5.84
C GLU A 78 -10.87 11.23 4.54
N VAL A 79 -9.67 10.66 4.45
CA VAL A 79 -9.26 9.87 3.27
C VAL A 79 -10.02 8.56 3.23
N PHE A 80 -10.19 7.89 4.36
CA PHE A 80 -10.95 6.65 4.42
C PHE A 80 -12.40 6.88 3.98
N ASP A 81 -13.06 7.90 4.54
CA ASP A 81 -14.43 8.28 4.19
C ASP A 81 -14.55 8.66 2.71
N SER A 82 -13.59 9.42 2.20
CA SER A 82 -13.55 9.78 0.79
C SER A 82 -13.44 8.58 -0.15
N LEU A 83 -12.65 7.56 0.22
CA LEU A 83 -12.54 6.31 -0.53
C LEU A 83 -13.83 5.50 -0.46
N VAL A 84 -14.49 5.46 0.71
CA VAL A 84 -15.79 4.80 0.87
C VAL A 84 -16.83 5.43 -0.04
N ILE A 85 -16.92 6.76 -0.03
CA ILE A 85 -17.86 7.52 -0.87
C ILE A 85 -17.56 7.30 -2.35
N LEU A 86 -16.30 7.35 -2.74
CA LEU A 86 -15.84 7.09 -4.11
C LEU A 86 -16.27 5.68 -4.57
N ALA A 87 -16.03 4.67 -3.75
CA ALA A 87 -16.36 3.29 -4.06
C ALA A 87 -17.87 2.99 -4.01
N ALA A 88 -18.62 3.75 -3.21
CA ALA A 88 -20.08 3.68 -3.15
C ALA A 88 -20.73 4.20 -4.45
N GLY A 89 -20.21 5.28 -5.02
CA GLY A 89 -20.73 5.90 -6.24
C GLY A 89 -22.15 6.49 -6.12
N LYS A 90 -22.81 6.30 -4.98
CA LYS A 90 -24.17 6.77 -4.68
C LYS A 90 -24.31 7.07 -3.18
N TRP A 91 -25.18 8.03 -2.84
CA TRP A 91 -25.49 8.43 -1.47
C TRP A 91 -26.69 7.67 -0.90
N THR A 92 -26.60 6.34 -0.83
CA THR A 92 -27.59 5.51 -0.13
C THR A 92 -26.92 4.68 0.95
N PRO A 93 -27.59 4.33 2.05
CA PRO A 93 -27.00 3.53 3.12
C PRO A 93 -26.39 2.20 2.63
N GLU A 94 -27.07 1.54 1.69
CA GLU A 94 -26.66 0.27 1.11
C GLU A 94 -25.36 0.45 0.29
N ALA A 95 -25.30 1.48 -0.56
CA ALA A 95 -24.12 1.77 -1.37
C ALA A 95 -22.92 2.16 -0.51
N ILE A 96 -23.13 2.95 0.56
CA ILE A 96 -22.07 3.33 1.50
C ILE A 96 -21.56 2.09 2.24
N SER A 97 -22.44 1.18 2.67
CA SER A 97 -22.04 -0.08 3.30
C SER A 97 -21.20 -0.96 2.35
N GLU A 98 -21.61 -1.03 1.08
CA GLU A 98 -20.84 -1.73 0.05
C GLU A 98 -19.46 -1.06 -0.20
N GLY A 99 -19.42 0.27 -0.30
CA GLY A 99 -18.19 1.05 -0.44
C GLY A 99 -17.23 0.83 0.73
N PHE A 100 -17.73 0.78 1.95
CA PHE A 100 -16.96 0.44 3.14
C PHE A 100 -16.30 -0.94 3.02
N GLY A 101 -17.06 -1.96 2.59
CA GLY A 101 -16.54 -3.30 2.36
C GLY A 101 -15.42 -3.33 1.31
N LYS A 102 -15.53 -2.54 0.23
CA LYS A 102 -14.49 -2.41 -0.80
C LYS A 102 -13.21 -1.77 -0.25
N VAL A 103 -13.31 -0.77 0.62
CA VAL A 103 -12.13 -0.16 1.25
C VAL A 103 -11.48 -1.11 2.27
N GLN A 104 -12.26 -1.90 2.99
CA GLN A 104 -11.70 -2.97 3.83
C GLN A 104 -10.92 -4.00 2.98
N GLN A 105 -11.46 -4.39 1.83
CA GLN A 105 -10.78 -5.28 0.91
C GLN A 105 -9.48 -4.68 0.38
N LEU A 106 -9.47 -3.39 0.01
CA LEU A 106 -8.26 -2.66 -0.36
C LEU A 106 -7.19 -2.76 0.73
N GLN A 107 -7.54 -2.56 2.00
CA GLN A 107 -6.60 -2.66 3.12
C GLN A 107 -5.98 -4.06 3.24
N LEU A 108 -6.79 -5.12 3.05
CA LEU A 108 -6.30 -6.51 3.02
C LEU A 108 -5.31 -6.74 1.87
N GLU A 109 -5.63 -6.28 0.68
CA GLU A 109 -4.76 -6.38 -0.50
C GLU A 109 -3.45 -5.62 -0.34
N MET A 110 -3.50 -4.42 0.24
CA MET A 110 -2.30 -3.65 0.60
C MET A 110 -1.39 -4.41 1.57
N ASN A 111 -1.98 -5.06 2.58
CA ASN A 111 -1.24 -5.89 3.53
C ASN A 111 -0.60 -7.11 2.85
N GLN A 112 -1.36 -7.87 2.07
CA GLN A 112 -0.87 -9.03 1.31
C GLN A 112 0.25 -8.64 0.34
N SER A 113 0.10 -7.52 -0.35
CA SER A 113 1.10 -6.97 -1.26
C SER A 113 2.40 -6.60 -0.53
N ARG A 114 2.33 -6.03 0.68
CA ARG A 114 3.51 -5.76 1.51
C ARG A 114 4.21 -7.05 1.92
N GLN A 115 3.47 -8.04 2.42
CA GLN A 115 4.02 -9.34 2.79
C GLN A 115 4.71 -10.02 1.60
N SER A 116 4.05 -10.08 0.45
CA SER A 116 4.63 -10.65 -0.77
C SER A 116 5.95 -9.98 -1.18
N ARG A 117 6.04 -8.65 -1.08
CA ARG A 117 7.28 -7.92 -1.37
C ARG A 117 8.39 -8.22 -0.38
N LEU A 118 8.07 -8.35 0.91
CA LEU A 118 9.04 -8.72 1.94
C LEU A 118 9.54 -10.15 1.73
N GLN A 119 8.66 -11.09 1.40
CA GLN A 119 9.05 -12.47 1.08
C GLN A 119 9.98 -12.53 -0.15
N LYS A 120 9.73 -11.72 -1.19
CA LYS A 120 10.64 -11.58 -2.34
C LYS A 120 12.04 -11.09 -1.95
N LEU A 121 12.17 -10.37 -0.84
CA LEU A 121 13.44 -9.90 -0.29
C LEU A 121 14.08 -10.92 0.67
N GLY A 122 13.51 -12.13 0.79
CA GLY A 122 14.06 -13.23 1.58
C GLY A 122 13.65 -13.22 3.06
N PHE A 123 12.64 -12.45 3.44
CA PHE A 123 12.01 -12.57 4.76
C PHE A 123 11.13 -13.82 4.82
N THR A 124 11.09 -14.49 5.97
CA THR A 124 10.13 -15.58 6.22
C THR A 124 8.70 -15.05 6.24
N THR A 125 7.71 -15.94 6.17
CA THR A 125 6.30 -15.55 6.27
C THR A 125 6.02 -14.80 7.58
N GLU A 126 6.52 -15.32 8.71
CA GLU A 126 6.36 -14.71 10.03
C GLU A 126 7.01 -13.32 10.11
N GLU A 127 8.26 -13.18 9.63
CA GLU A 127 8.93 -11.88 9.58
C GLU A 127 8.16 -10.89 8.68
N ALA A 128 7.66 -11.35 7.54
CA ALA A 128 6.91 -10.52 6.61
C ALA A 128 5.57 -10.06 7.20
N GLU A 129 4.86 -10.92 7.93
CA GLU A 129 3.64 -10.59 8.65
C GLU A 129 3.92 -9.55 9.75
N ASN A 130 4.93 -9.78 10.59
CA ASN A 130 5.32 -8.87 11.65
C ASN A 130 5.70 -7.49 11.11
N LEU A 131 6.55 -7.43 10.09
CA LEU A 131 6.95 -6.16 9.46
C LEU A 131 5.79 -5.48 8.71
N SER A 132 4.89 -6.24 8.09
CA SER A 132 3.72 -5.70 7.42
C SER A 132 2.69 -5.13 8.38
N SER A 133 2.61 -5.64 9.61
CA SER A 133 1.72 -5.12 10.65
C SER A 133 2.12 -3.72 11.16
N LEU A 134 3.39 -3.33 10.95
CA LEU A 134 3.93 -2.01 11.28
C LEU A 134 3.51 -0.96 10.23
N HIS A 135 2.23 -0.93 9.89
CA HIS A 135 1.67 0.11 9.05
C HIS A 135 1.01 1.19 9.90
N THR A 136 1.16 2.42 9.48
CA THR A 136 0.49 3.55 10.12
C THR A 136 -0.93 3.70 9.59
N ARG A 137 -1.78 4.42 10.34
CA ARG A 137 -3.16 4.75 9.90
C ARG A 137 -3.21 5.55 8.61
N ASN A 138 -2.08 6.02 8.11
CA ASN A 138 -1.94 6.86 6.91
C ASN A 138 -1.80 6.04 5.61
N PHE A 139 -2.20 4.78 5.57
CA PHE A 139 -2.02 3.90 4.40
C PHE A 139 -0.55 3.70 3.96
N MET A 140 0.45 4.14 4.73
CA MET A 140 1.88 4.07 4.42
C MET A 140 2.63 3.06 5.29
#